data_f08df208c9ca42e827ee7009720df0cb
#
_entry.id   f08df208c9ca42e827ee7009720df0cb
#
_cell.length_a   1.000
_cell.length_b   1.000
_cell.length_c   1.000
_cell.angle_alpha   90.00
_cell.angle_beta   90.00
_cell.angle_gamma   90.00
#
_symmetry.space_group_name_H-M   'P 1'
#
loop_
_entity.id
_entity.type
_entity.pdbx_description
1 polymer ?
#
loop_
_entity_poly.entity_id
_entity_poly.type
_entity_poly.pdbx_seq_one_letter_code
_entity_poly.pdbx_strand_id
1 'polypeptide(L)'
;MSSVNERPTDLPVDRSHRFELLAQLPERAAHELADHALTIVSGHVDIIVPPTVGMLMARAIDGAKGDQFNLAEILVTEARVTVNGHDGWAMVMGRRPDHALAVALIDACAEASPAVRTMVDRTIRHAASDRSASDARSWQDLAPTRVDFEISN
;
A
#
# COMPACT_ATOMS: atom_id res chain seq x y z
N MET A 1 -30.22 23.87 -2.50
CA MET A 1 -29.87 22.73 -3.39
C MET A 1 -28.36 22.57 -3.33
N SER A 2 -27.88 21.73 -2.43
CA SER A 2 -26.44 21.45 -2.30
C SER A 2 -26.10 20.32 -3.26
N SER A 3 -25.36 20.64 -4.32
CA SER A 3 -24.75 19.63 -5.17
C SER A 3 -23.62 18.97 -4.38
N VAL A 4 -23.89 17.76 -3.91
CA VAL A 4 -22.85 16.84 -3.44
C VAL A 4 -21.91 16.61 -4.62
N ASN A 5 -20.69 17.12 -4.49
CA ASN A 5 -19.61 16.89 -5.45
C ASN A 5 -19.19 15.43 -5.31
N GLU A 6 -19.88 14.54 -6.00
CA GLU A 6 -19.44 13.17 -6.21
C GLU A 6 -18.13 13.24 -7.02
N ARG A 7 -17.01 13.08 -6.32
CA ARG A 7 -15.74 12.82 -7.00
C ARG A 7 -15.93 11.54 -7.81
N PRO A 8 -15.60 11.55 -9.11
CA PRO A 8 -15.73 10.35 -9.93
C PRO A 8 -14.85 9.25 -9.33
N THR A 9 -15.48 8.22 -8.82
CA THR A 9 -14.86 7.05 -8.17
C THR A 9 -14.10 6.16 -9.19
N ASP A 10 -14.06 6.55 -10.45
CA ASP A 10 -13.56 5.73 -11.57
C ASP A 10 -12.26 6.26 -12.24
N LEU A 11 -11.62 7.30 -11.69
CA LEU A 11 -10.33 7.74 -12.22
C LEU A 11 -9.26 6.68 -11.91
N PRO A 12 -8.35 6.39 -12.88
CA PRO A 12 -7.23 5.49 -12.64
C PRO A 12 -6.42 5.92 -11.41
N VAL A 13 -6.03 4.96 -10.58
CA VAL A 13 -5.13 5.23 -9.47
C VAL A 13 -3.74 5.45 -10.04
N ASP A 14 -3.08 6.55 -9.65
CA ASP A 14 -1.68 6.74 -9.94
C ASP A 14 -0.83 5.59 -9.39
N ARG A 15 0.23 5.17 -10.11
CA ARG A 15 1.05 4.02 -9.73
C ARG A 15 1.66 4.16 -8.34
N SER A 16 2.12 5.36 -7.98
CA SER A 16 2.68 5.61 -6.65
C SER A 16 1.65 5.40 -5.55
N HIS A 17 0.45 5.92 -5.74
CA HIS A 17 -0.65 5.71 -4.79
C HIS A 17 -1.13 4.24 -4.77
N ARG A 18 -1.09 3.55 -5.91
CA ARG A 18 -1.36 2.12 -5.97
C ARG A 18 -0.38 1.31 -5.12
N PHE A 19 0.92 1.64 -5.15
CA PHE A 19 1.92 1.02 -4.27
C PHE A 19 1.57 1.14 -2.79
N GLU A 20 1.22 2.34 -2.35
CA GLU A 20 0.85 2.58 -0.95
C GLU A 20 -0.34 1.71 -0.53
N LEU A 21 -1.38 1.64 -1.35
CA LEU A 21 -2.57 0.88 -1.05
C LEU A 21 -2.34 -0.63 -1.10
N LEU A 22 -1.56 -1.12 -2.07
CA LEU A 22 -1.20 -2.53 -2.19
C LEU A 22 -0.38 -3.00 -0.98
N ALA A 23 0.61 -2.22 -0.55
CA ALA A 23 1.44 -2.54 0.60
C ALA A 23 0.63 -2.66 1.91
N GLN A 24 -0.52 -2.02 1.97
CA GLN A 24 -1.42 -2.00 3.12
C GLN A 24 -2.52 -3.06 3.06
N LEU A 25 -2.64 -3.84 1.99
CA LEU A 25 -3.59 -4.95 1.92
C LEU A 25 -3.27 -6.00 3.00
N PRO A 26 -4.28 -6.67 3.56
CA PRO A 26 -4.07 -7.88 4.31
C PRO A 26 -3.34 -8.92 3.44
N GLU A 27 -2.41 -9.66 4.03
CA GLU A 27 -1.55 -10.60 3.29
C GLU A 27 -2.35 -11.62 2.48
N ARG A 28 -3.40 -12.19 3.08
CA ARG A 28 -4.29 -13.10 2.40
C ARG A 28 -4.98 -12.46 1.18
N ALA A 29 -5.46 -11.23 1.32
CA ALA A 29 -6.10 -10.50 0.23
C ALA A 29 -5.11 -10.20 -0.91
N ALA A 30 -3.85 -9.87 -0.57
CA ALA A 30 -2.80 -9.67 -1.58
C ALA A 30 -2.50 -10.98 -2.33
N HIS A 31 -2.42 -12.13 -1.66
CA HIS A 31 -2.21 -13.42 -2.32
C HIS A 31 -3.36 -13.77 -3.26
N GLU A 32 -4.60 -13.68 -2.80
CA GLU A 32 -5.79 -13.97 -3.62
C GLU A 32 -5.86 -13.05 -4.85
N LEU A 33 -5.51 -11.78 -4.69
CA LEU A 33 -5.47 -10.82 -5.80
C LEU A 33 -4.34 -11.11 -6.78
N ALA A 34 -3.15 -11.50 -6.29
CA ALA A 34 -2.01 -11.89 -7.13
C ALA A 34 -2.33 -13.13 -7.98
N ASP A 35 -2.91 -14.17 -7.37
CA ASP A 35 -3.31 -15.39 -8.08
C ASP A 35 -4.34 -15.09 -9.17
N HIS A 36 -5.32 -14.23 -8.86
CA HIS A 36 -6.33 -13.83 -9.84
C HIS A 36 -5.71 -13.02 -10.99
N ALA A 37 -4.85 -12.06 -10.67
CA ALA A 37 -4.16 -11.23 -11.67
C ALA A 37 -3.29 -12.08 -12.61
N LEU A 38 -2.53 -13.03 -12.07
CA LEU A 38 -1.69 -13.97 -12.84
C LEU A 38 -2.52 -14.88 -13.73
N THR A 39 -3.70 -15.32 -13.27
CA THR A 39 -4.62 -16.13 -14.07
C THR A 39 -5.12 -15.36 -15.30
N ILE A 40 -5.39 -14.05 -15.16
CA ILE A 40 -5.87 -13.21 -16.27
C ILE A 40 -4.74 -12.89 -17.25
N VAL A 41 -3.57 -12.44 -16.73
CA VAL A 41 -2.43 -12.05 -17.58
C VAL A 41 -1.83 -13.25 -18.28
N SER A 42 -1.73 -14.37 -17.59
CA SER A 42 -1.07 -15.62 -17.98
C SER A 42 0.25 -15.40 -18.74
N GLY A 43 1.30 -16.12 -18.45
CA GLY A 43 2.55 -15.99 -19.17
C GLY A 43 3.79 -16.18 -18.30
N HIS A 44 4.89 -15.60 -18.74
CA HIS A 44 6.19 -15.79 -18.11
C HIS A 44 6.40 -14.84 -16.95
N VAL A 45 6.86 -15.40 -15.83
CA VAL A 45 7.22 -14.64 -14.61
C VAL A 45 8.69 -14.86 -14.32
N ASP A 46 9.45 -13.76 -14.21
CA ASP A 46 10.83 -13.77 -13.75
C ASP A 46 10.95 -13.05 -12.41
N ILE A 47 11.69 -13.63 -11.49
CA ILE A 47 12.04 -12.97 -10.22
C ILE A 47 13.39 -12.27 -10.41
N ILE A 48 13.36 -10.95 -10.47
CA ILE A 48 14.54 -10.11 -10.67
C ILE A 48 15.27 -9.87 -9.36
N VAL A 49 14.52 -9.53 -8.30
CA VAL A 49 15.01 -9.44 -6.92
C VAL A 49 14.09 -10.31 -6.05
N PRO A 50 14.60 -11.44 -5.53
CA PRO A 50 13.82 -12.26 -4.60
C PRO A 50 13.48 -11.45 -3.36
N PRO A 51 12.39 -11.80 -2.63
CA PRO A 51 12.01 -11.12 -1.41
C PRO A 51 13.19 -11.01 -0.44
N THR A 52 13.67 -9.78 -0.25
CA THR A 52 14.88 -9.48 0.52
C THR A 52 14.55 -8.51 1.65
N VAL A 53 14.94 -8.88 2.86
CA VAL A 53 14.74 -8.05 4.04
C VAL A 53 15.91 -7.07 4.19
N GLY A 54 15.59 -5.80 4.38
CA GLY A 54 16.55 -4.72 4.58
C GLY A 54 16.04 -3.69 5.58
N MET A 55 16.85 -2.66 5.79
CA MET A 55 16.48 -1.52 6.63
C MET A 55 16.56 -0.23 5.85
N LEU A 56 15.54 0.63 6.02
CA LEU A 56 15.50 1.98 5.50
C LEU A 56 15.71 2.97 6.63
N MET A 57 16.56 3.96 6.38
CA MET A 57 16.73 5.10 7.27
C MET A 57 15.62 6.11 7.04
N ALA A 58 14.72 6.25 8.01
CA ALA A 58 13.74 7.32 8.01
C ALA A 58 14.42 8.63 8.44
N ARG A 59 14.24 9.68 7.65
CA ARG A 59 14.76 11.02 7.95
C ARG A 59 13.61 11.97 8.24
N ALA A 60 13.81 12.86 9.18
CA ALA A 60 12.92 13.96 9.47
C ALA A 60 13.64 15.29 9.33
N ILE A 61 12.88 16.35 9.12
CA ILE A 61 13.38 17.73 9.07
C ILE A 61 12.91 18.43 10.35
N ASP A 62 13.84 19.03 11.10
CA ASP A 62 13.50 19.86 12.24
C ASP A 62 12.73 21.09 11.76
N GLY A 63 11.49 21.24 12.20
CA GLY A 63 10.62 22.35 11.82
C GLY A 63 11.11 23.73 12.30
N ALA A 64 12.03 23.79 13.26
CA ALA A 64 12.56 25.04 13.79
C ALA A 64 13.85 25.50 13.10
N LYS A 65 14.72 24.54 12.72
CA LYS A 65 16.05 24.84 12.16
C LYS A 65 16.21 24.39 10.70
N GLY A 66 15.33 23.55 10.20
CA GLY A 66 15.42 22.98 8.86
C GLY A 66 16.49 21.89 8.69
N ASP A 67 17.15 21.48 9.78
CA ASP A 67 18.16 20.44 9.76
C ASP A 67 17.55 19.06 9.55
N GLN A 68 18.18 18.23 8.69
CA GLN A 68 17.82 16.83 8.53
C GLN A 68 18.47 15.98 9.62
N PHE A 69 17.67 15.12 10.23
CA PHE A 69 18.18 14.12 11.18
C PHE A 69 17.59 12.74 10.92
N ASN A 70 18.33 11.70 11.29
CA ASN A 70 17.87 10.33 11.21
C ASN A 70 16.89 10.05 12.35
N LEU A 71 15.64 9.74 12.00
CA LEU A 71 14.56 9.52 12.98
C LEU A 71 14.54 8.09 13.47
N ALA A 72 14.64 7.12 12.56
CA ALA A 72 14.55 5.70 12.88
C ALA A 72 15.05 4.84 11.71
N GLU A 73 15.39 3.59 12.01
CA GLU A 73 15.55 2.54 11.01
C GLU A 73 14.26 1.72 10.91
N ILE A 74 13.76 1.56 9.71
CA ILE A 74 12.51 0.84 9.44
C ILE A 74 12.85 -0.45 8.71
N LEU A 75 12.47 -1.59 9.31
CA LEU A 75 12.58 -2.90 8.67
C LEU A 75 11.60 -2.98 7.49
N VAL A 76 12.09 -3.38 6.33
CA VAL A 76 11.30 -3.54 5.11
C VAL A 76 11.63 -4.85 4.41
N THR A 77 10.71 -5.32 3.58
CA THR A 77 10.95 -6.40 2.62
C THR A 77 10.70 -5.86 1.22
N GLU A 78 11.68 -6.00 0.35
CA GLU A 78 11.63 -5.62 -1.05
C GLU A 78 11.51 -6.85 -1.95
N ALA A 79 10.78 -6.75 -3.06
CA ALA A 79 10.75 -7.72 -4.13
C ALA A 79 10.62 -7.02 -5.49
N ARG A 80 11.23 -7.60 -6.53
CA ARG A 80 11.06 -7.14 -7.91
C ARG A 80 10.89 -8.32 -8.85
N VAL A 81 9.89 -8.23 -9.71
CA VAL A 81 9.54 -9.26 -10.69
C VAL A 81 9.28 -8.64 -12.06
N THR A 82 9.27 -9.48 -13.10
CA THR A 82 8.64 -9.11 -14.37
C THR A 82 7.57 -10.13 -14.71
N VAL A 83 6.48 -9.66 -15.31
CA VAL A 83 5.43 -10.50 -15.89
C VAL A 83 5.26 -10.12 -17.35
N ASN A 84 5.56 -11.04 -18.26
CA ASN A 84 5.59 -10.78 -19.71
C ASN A 84 6.45 -9.55 -20.10
N GLY A 85 7.56 -9.33 -19.39
CA GLY A 85 8.45 -8.19 -19.61
C GLY A 85 8.02 -6.87 -18.96
N HIS A 86 6.90 -6.85 -18.22
CA HIS A 86 6.46 -5.69 -17.46
C HIS A 86 6.97 -5.75 -16.02
N ASP A 87 7.67 -4.71 -15.60
CA ASP A 87 8.24 -4.59 -14.26
C ASP A 87 7.17 -4.42 -13.19
N GLY A 88 7.29 -5.19 -12.10
CA GLY A 88 6.57 -5.00 -10.85
C GLY A 88 7.54 -4.94 -9.68
N TRP A 89 7.24 -4.04 -8.74
CA TRP A 89 8.07 -3.80 -7.57
C TRP A 89 7.22 -3.67 -6.32
N ALA A 90 7.78 -4.07 -5.19
CA ALA A 90 7.16 -3.88 -3.89
C ALA A 90 8.19 -3.57 -2.82
N MET A 91 7.78 -2.74 -1.86
CA MET A 91 8.47 -2.55 -0.60
C MET A 91 7.41 -2.49 0.50
N VAL A 92 7.44 -3.44 1.41
CA VAL A 92 6.47 -3.54 2.51
C VAL A 92 7.17 -3.47 3.86
N MET A 93 6.53 -2.89 4.84
CA MET A 93 7.09 -2.79 6.18
C MET A 93 7.16 -4.17 6.85
N GLY A 94 8.26 -4.41 7.55
CA GLY A 94 8.50 -5.64 8.29
C GLY A 94 9.11 -6.77 7.45
N ARG A 95 9.26 -7.93 8.08
CA ARG A 95 9.72 -9.18 7.44
C ARG A 95 8.52 -9.92 6.88
N ARG A 96 8.19 -9.64 5.62
CA ARG A 96 6.99 -10.17 4.95
C ARG A 96 7.29 -10.60 3.51
N PRO A 97 8.10 -11.66 3.30
CA PRO A 97 8.56 -12.06 1.96
C PRO A 97 7.41 -12.41 1.02
N ASP A 98 6.45 -13.21 1.47
CA ASP A 98 5.34 -13.66 0.63
C ASP A 98 4.43 -12.49 0.24
N HIS A 99 4.21 -11.56 1.17
CA HIS A 99 3.43 -10.36 0.90
C HIS A 99 4.12 -9.44 -0.10
N ALA A 100 5.42 -9.20 0.06
CA ALA A 100 6.21 -8.38 -0.88
C ALA A 100 6.18 -9.00 -2.29
N LEU A 101 6.33 -10.32 -2.40
CA LEU A 101 6.25 -11.00 -3.69
C LEU A 101 4.87 -10.86 -4.32
N ALA A 102 3.79 -11.07 -3.55
CA ALA A 102 2.42 -10.91 -4.04
C ALA A 102 2.15 -9.49 -4.55
N VAL A 103 2.56 -8.46 -3.80
CA VAL A 103 2.40 -7.06 -4.21
C VAL A 103 3.18 -6.75 -5.49
N ALA A 104 4.43 -7.23 -5.61
CA ALA A 104 5.23 -7.04 -6.83
C ALA A 104 4.58 -7.71 -8.06
N LEU A 105 4.02 -8.92 -7.89
CA LEU A 105 3.30 -9.61 -8.95
C LEU A 105 2.03 -8.86 -9.39
N ILE A 106 1.24 -8.35 -8.43
CA ILE A 106 0.05 -7.56 -8.73
C ILE A 106 0.43 -6.31 -9.53
N ASP A 107 1.49 -5.60 -9.13
CA ASP A 107 1.96 -4.41 -9.81
C ASP A 107 2.38 -4.72 -11.24
N ALA A 108 3.19 -5.75 -11.47
CA ALA A 108 3.60 -6.19 -12.81
C ALA A 108 2.39 -6.55 -13.70
N CYS A 109 1.43 -7.28 -13.15
CA CYS A 109 0.20 -7.66 -13.87
C CYS A 109 -0.66 -6.44 -14.22
N ALA A 110 -0.73 -5.44 -13.34
CA ALA A 110 -1.45 -4.20 -13.60
C ALA A 110 -0.79 -3.36 -14.70
N GLU A 111 0.55 -3.43 -14.82
CA GLU A 111 1.27 -2.79 -15.93
C GLU A 111 1.14 -3.58 -17.25
N ALA A 112 1.01 -4.91 -17.16
CA ALA A 112 0.84 -5.77 -18.33
C ALA A 112 -0.58 -5.72 -18.93
N SER A 113 -1.61 -5.41 -18.14
CA SER A 113 -3.01 -5.48 -18.57
C SER A 113 -3.87 -4.36 -17.99
N PRO A 114 -4.47 -3.51 -18.87
CA PRO A 114 -5.43 -2.49 -18.43
C PRO A 114 -6.64 -3.07 -17.68
N ALA A 115 -7.11 -4.26 -18.06
CA ALA A 115 -8.22 -4.94 -17.39
C ALA A 115 -7.83 -5.33 -15.94
N VAL A 116 -6.63 -5.87 -15.75
CA VAL A 116 -6.11 -6.17 -14.41
C VAL A 116 -5.90 -4.90 -13.62
N ARG A 117 -5.35 -3.84 -14.21
CA ARG A 117 -5.21 -2.54 -13.56
C ARG A 117 -6.54 -2.02 -13.01
N THR A 118 -7.59 -2.04 -13.81
CA THR A 118 -8.93 -1.62 -13.38
C THR A 118 -9.47 -2.47 -12.22
N MET A 119 -9.25 -3.79 -12.28
CA MET A 119 -9.63 -4.71 -11.21
C MET A 119 -8.87 -4.42 -9.92
N VAL A 120 -7.55 -4.25 -10.01
CA VAL A 120 -6.66 -3.92 -8.88
C VAL A 120 -7.09 -2.60 -8.25
N ASP A 121 -7.24 -1.55 -9.05
CA ASP A 121 -7.63 -0.22 -8.58
C ASP A 121 -8.97 -0.24 -7.82
N ARG A 122 -9.93 -1.02 -8.28
CA ARG A 122 -11.22 -1.21 -7.59
C ARG A 122 -11.03 -1.91 -6.25
N THR A 123 -10.26 -3.00 -6.24
CA THR A 123 -10.03 -3.80 -5.03
C THR A 123 -9.31 -3.01 -3.94
N ILE A 124 -8.26 -2.26 -4.29
CA ILE A 124 -7.50 -1.47 -3.32
C ILE A 124 -8.29 -0.29 -2.77
N ARG A 125 -9.13 0.35 -3.59
CA ARG A 125 -10.04 1.42 -3.12
C ARG A 125 -11.06 0.90 -2.13
N HIS A 126 -11.65 -0.26 -2.41
CA HIS A 126 -12.60 -0.89 -1.50
C HIS A 126 -11.93 -1.22 -0.16
N ALA A 127 -10.77 -1.87 -0.19
CA ALA A 127 -10.00 -2.19 1.01
C ALA A 127 -9.58 -0.93 1.81
N ALA A 128 -9.22 0.17 1.13
CA ALA A 128 -8.89 1.44 1.77
C ALA A 128 -10.10 2.08 2.44
N SER A 129 -11.27 2.02 1.79
CA SER A 129 -12.53 2.51 2.35
C SER A 129 -12.95 1.73 3.61
N ASP A 130 -12.87 0.40 3.55
CA ASP A 130 -13.20 -0.47 4.68
C ASP A 130 -12.28 -0.22 5.87
N ARG A 131 -10.97 -0.03 5.62
CA ARG A 131 -10.01 0.31 6.67
C ARG A 131 -10.33 1.67 7.29
N SER A 132 -10.57 2.70 6.48
CA SER A 132 -10.93 4.03 6.97
C SER A 132 -12.19 4.00 7.83
N ALA A 133 -13.21 3.21 7.45
CA ALA A 133 -14.41 3.03 8.23
C ALA A 133 -14.14 2.27 9.55
N SER A 134 -13.22 1.31 9.55
CA SER A 134 -12.80 0.58 10.75
C SER A 134 -12.03 1.48 11.71
N ASP A 135 -11.09 2.28 11.19
CA ASP A 135 -10.31 3.24 11.97
C ASP A 135 -11.21 4.29 12.62
N ALA A 136 -12.19 4.83 11.87
CA ALA A 136 -13.16 5.79 12.41
C ALA A 136 -13.98 5.20 13.57
N ARG A 137 -14.39 3.93 13.49
CA ARG A 137 -15.08 3.23 14.60
C ARG A 137 -14.17 3.07 15.82
N SER A 138 -12.93 2.64 15.61
CA SER A 138 -11.94 2.49 16.69
C SER A 138 -11.66 3.81 17.39
N TRP A 139 -11.60 4.93 16.66
CA TRP A 139 -11.45 6.26 17.24
C TRP A 139 -12.66 6.67 18.09
N GLN A 140 -13.88 6.33 17.67
CA GLN A 140 -15.09 6.59 18.47
C GLN A 140 -15.08 5.81 19.78
N ASP A 141 -14.60 4.57 19.77
CA ASP A 141 -14.49 3.73 20.96
C ASP A 141 -13.40 4.24 21.93
N LEU A 142 -12.36 4.89 21.41
CA LEU A 142 -11.26 5.46 22.21
C LEU A 142 -11.57 6.87 22.72
N ALA A 143 -12.52 7.60 22.14
CA ALA A 143 -12.82 8.97 22.52
C ALA A 143 -13.18 9.13 24.02
N PRO A 144 -13.85 8.17 24.70
CA PRO A 144 -14.11 8.26 26.13
C PRO A 144 -12.86 8.15 27.02
N THR A 145 -11.73 7.68 26.48
CA THR A 145 -10.47 7.49 27.23
C THR A 145 -9.53 8.70 27.15
N ARG A 146 -9.98 9.79 26.53
CA ARG A 146 -9.20 11.02 26.42
C ARG A 146 -9.00 11.65 27.79
N VAL A 147 -7.76 11.75 28.23
CA VAL A 147 -7.39 12.43 29.47
C VAL A 147 -7.13 13.90 29.15
N ASP A 148 -7.93 14.81 29.72
CA ASP A 148 -7.65 16.24 29.69
C ASP A 148 -6.69 16.58 30.84
N PHE A 149 -5.48 17.00 30.50
CA PHE A 149 -4.54 17.53 31.47
C PHE A 149 -4.88 19.01 31.73
N GLU A 150 -5.51 19.30 32.86
CA GLU A 150 -5.62 20.68 33.33
C GLU A 150 -4.23 21.13 33.86
N ILE A 151 -3.64 22.10 33.21
CA ILE A 151 -2.45 22.79 33.74
C ILE A 151 -2.97 23.77 34.76
N SER A 152 -2.88 23.41 36.06
CA SER A 152 -3.13 24.36 37.16
C SER A 152 -2.00 25.38 37.18
N ASN A 153 -2.36 26.63 36.96
CA ASN A 153 -1.48 27.81 37.20
C ASN A 153 -1.39 28.10 38.69
#